data_1fe3d2f602458b5269ed0f3caaf96e82
#
_entry.id   1fe3d2f602458b5269ed0f3caaf96e82
#
_cell.length_a   1.000
_cell.length_b   1.000
_cell.length_c   1.000
_cell.angle_alpha   90.00
_cell.angle_beta   90.00
_cell.angle_gamma   90.00
#
_symmetry.space_group_name_H-M   'P 1'
#
loop_
_entity.id
_entity.type
_entity.pdbx_description
1 polymer ?
#
loop_
_entity_poly.entity_id
_entity_poly.type
_entity_poly.pdbx_seq_one_letter_code
_entity_poly.pdbx_strand_id
1 'polypeptide(L)'
;MTDKLTLAVNHALNDVRLARARQMAFNPGMGLDAKRESAWCEYGFKEDLTFDDFYKLYNRSGIAHGSVNKLAGTCWQTNPEIIQGPPGDESRKETAWERESKKVFTHRFWRAFAEADKRRLVGVWSAILLHIRDGKQWGEPVVKGRGLAKISPVWRSSIKVKSRDANGDITMWQYTEAHEDGKAVLKDVHPDRVFILGDMSDDAIGFLEPGYNACVSLEKVEGGSGESFLKNAARQQNINFDKEVDFNNLASMYGVTVDELQERYNEAAREINRGNDTLLITQGAQVTSMVNAVSDPSPTYGVNLQTWCCSVDIPSRIIVGNQSGERASTEDNKYMNKRCQSRRNELSFDVEDMADKLIDLKVVSAIGEKTVVWDDLNEQTAGEMLDNAAKMSRINQTSLASGEQVFTVNEIRVAAGYEPGGGEPLPEDEEDGETEEEGEASNPARQQA
;
A
#
# COMPACT_ATOMS: atom_id res chain seq x y z
N MET A 1 -53.75 -10.99 -25.39
CA MET A 1 -52.95 -10.14 -26.31
C MET A 1 -51.62 -9.68 -25.72
N THR A 2 -51.57 -9.46 -24.42
CA THR A 2 -50.35 -9.02 -23.70
C THR A 2 -49.18 -10.01 -23.82
N ASP A 3 -49.41 -11.31 -23.74
CA ASP A 3 -48.32 -12.30 -23.80
C ASP A 3 -47.56 -12.36 -25.14
N LYS A 4 -48.32 -12.20 -26.25
CA LYS A 4 -47.68 -12.21 -27.58
C LYS A 4 -46.84 -10.95 -27.83
N LEU A 5 -47.26 -9.82 -27.28
CA LEU A 5 -46.51 -8.56 -27.37
C LEU A 5 -45.25 -8.62 -26.54
N THR A 6 -45.35 -9.15 -25.32
CA THR A 6 -44.18 -9.33 -24.43
C THR A 6 -43.15 -10.29 -25.02
N LEU A 7 -43.64 -11.38 -25.65
CA LEU A 7 -42.77 -12.34 -26.35
C LEU A 7 -42.05 -11.68 -27.54
N ALA A 8 -42.80 -10.91 -28.34
CA ALA A 8 -42.24 -10.19 -29.50
C ALA A 8 -41.20 -9.13 -29.09
N VAL A 9 -41.46 -8.40 -28.01
CA VAL A 9 -40.52 -7.41 -27.46
C VAL A 9 -39.24 -8.10 -26.93
N ASN A 10 -39.39 -9.23 -26.23
CA ASN A 10 -38.26 -10.01 -25.75
C ASN A 10 -37.41 -10.60 -26.90
N HIS A 11 -38.04 -11.07 -27.97
CA HIS A 11 -37.35 -11.49 -29.18
C HIS A 11 -36.58 -10.33 -29.84
N ALA A 12 -37.23 -9.18 -30.02
CA ALA A 12 -36.58 -8.01 -30.59
C ALA A 12 -35.41 -7.52 -29.75
N LEU A 13 -35.51 -7.52 -28.43
CA LEU A 13 -34.42 -7.19 -27.53
C LEU A 13 -33.26 -8.19 -27.63
N ASN A 14 -33.55 -9.48 -27.76
CA ASN A 14 -32.50 -10.49 -27.93
C ASN A 14 -31.83 -10.37 -29.31
N ASP A 15 -32.56 -10.04 -30.37
CA ASP A 15 -32.00 -9.80 -31.71
C ASP A 15 -31.09 -8.56 -31.73
N VAL A 16 -31.51 -7.49 -31.05
CA VAL A 16 -30.65 -6.28 -30.91
C VAL A 16 -29.39 -6.59 -30.12
N ARG A 17 -29.48 -7.36 -29.03
CA ARG A 17 -28.32 -7.78 -28.26
C ARG A 17 -27.38 -8.65 -29.07
N LEU A 18 -27.94 -9.57 -29.88
CA LEU A 18 -27.17 -10.44 -30.77
C LEU A 18 -26.49 -9.66 -31.90
N ALA A 19 -27.20 -8.67 -32.47
CA ALA A 19 -26.63 -7.78 -33.51
C ALA A 19 -25.48 -6.93 -32.94
N ARG A 20 -25.65 -6.34 -31.76
CA ARG A 20 -24.57 -5.62 -31.06
C ARG A 20 -23.38 -6.53 -30.73
N ALA A 21 -23.62 -7.72 -30.23
CA ALA A 21 -22.57 -8.69 -29.94
C ALA A 21 -21.77 -9.09 -31.19
N ARG A 22 -22.47 -9.23 -32.36
CA ARG A 22 -21.81 -9.49 -33.65
C ARG A 22 -21.01 -8.28 -34.13
N GLN A 23 -21.54 -7.06 -33.99
CA GLN A 23 -20.85 -5.84 -34.36
C GLN A 23 -19.56 -5.64 -33.55
N MET A 24 -19.61 -5.94 -32.25
CA MET A 24 -18.44 -5.89 -31.36
C MET A 24 -17.42 -7.00 -31.67
N ALA A 25 -17.87 -8.19 -32.08
CA ALA A 25 -16.98 -9.29 -32.48
C ALA A 25 -16.18 -8.96 -33.75
N PHE A 26 -16.69 -8.09 -34.62
CA PHE A 26 -16.03 -7.64 -35.85
C PHE A 26 -15.19 -6.37 -35.67
N ASN A 27 -15.28 -5.71 -34.51
CA ASN A 27 -14.50 -4.50 -34.20
C ASN A 27 -13.63 -4.75 -32.96
N PRO A 28 -12.47 -5.41 -33.12
CA PRO A 28 -11.57 -5.76 -32.01
C PRO A 28 -10.86 -4.50 -31.51
N GLY A 29 -11.61 -3.63 -30.84
CA GLY A 29 -11.06 -2.47 -30.14
C GLY A 29 -10.30 -2.93 -28.89
N MET A 30 -9.00 -2.77 -28.89
CA MET A 30 -8.11 -2.65 -27.73
C MET A 30 -8.28 -3.66 -26.57
N GLY A 31 -8.52 -4.92 -26.84
CA GLY A 31 -8.52 -5.97 -25.80
C GLY A 31 -9.75 -5.97 -24.87
N LEU A 32 -10.76 -5.17 -25.13
CA LEU A 32 -12.04 -5.21 -24.44
C LEU A 32 -12.89 -6.39 -24.93
N ASP A 33 -13.75 -6.91 -24.06
CA ASP A 33 -14.65 -8.00 -24.39
C ASP A 33 -15.57 -7.58 -25.56
N ALA A 34 -15.35 -8.20 -26.75
CA ALA A 34 -16.11 -7.93 -27.97
C ALA A 34 -17.63 -8.23 -27.85
N LYS A 35 -18.05 -8.89 -26.78
CA LYS A 35 -19.46 -9.22 -26.50
C LYS A 35 -20.18 -8.17 -25.69
N ARG A 36 -19.49 -7.16 -25.18
CA ARG A 36 -20.03 -6.17 -24.23
C ARG A 36 -19.70 -4.75 -24.68
N GLU A 37 -20.65 -3.85 -24.47
CA GLU A 37 -20.48 -2.43 -24.81
C GLU A 37 -19.52 -1.73 -23.87
N SER A 38 -19.58 -2.06 -22.58
CA SER A 38 -18.64 -1.64 -21.56
C SER A 38 -18.45 -2.78 -20.57
N ALA A 39 -17.26 -3.39 -20.56
CA ALA A 39 -16.96 -4.49 -19.65
C ALA A 39 -17.06 -4.06 -18.18
N TRP A 40 -16.62 -2.85 -17.86
CA TRP A 40 -16.61 -2.38 -16.47
C TRP A 40 -18.02 -2.20 -15.91
N CYS A 41 -18.90 -1.48 -16.61
CA CYS A 41 -20.28 -1.27 -16.18
C CYS A 41 -21.07 -2.57 -16.10
N GLU A 42 -20.89 -3.47 -17.08
CA GLU A 42 -21.57 -4.77 -17.09
C GLU A 42 -21.11 -5.70 -15.96
N TYR A 43 -19.87 -5.58 -15.49
CA TYR A 43 -19.37 -6.27 -14.30
C TYR A 43 -19.73 -5.55 -12.99
N GLY A 44 -20.44 -4.43 -13.06
CA GLY A 44 -20.87 -3.66 -11.89
C GLY A 44 -19.77 -2.80 -11.29
N PHE A 45 -18.81 -2.37 -12.10
CA PHE A 45 -17.83 -1.36 -11.73
C PHE A 45 -18.26 0.01 -12.24
N LYS A 46 -17.77 1.06 -11.60
CA LYS A 46 -17.99 2.44 -12.03
C LYS A 46 -17.18 2.74 -13.29
N GLU A 47 -17.76 3.52 -14.19
CA GLU A 47 -17.07 4.03 -15.39
C GLU A 47 -16.11 5.15 -15.00
N ASP A 48 -16.61 6.16 -14.28
CA ASP A 48 -15.82 7.31 -13.82
C ASP A 48 -15.51 7.18 -12.32
N LEU A 49 -14.23 7.23 -11.98
CA LEU A 49 -13.75 7.21 -10.61
C LEU A 49 -13.48 8.63 -10.12
N THR A 50 -13.90 8.90 -8.90
CA THR A 50 -13.73 10.18 -8.24
C THR A 50 -12.77 10.06 -7.04
N PHE A 51 -12.30 11.21 -6.55
CA PHE A 51 -11.52 11.23 -5.31
C PHE A 51 -12.23 10.53 -4.14
N ASP A 52 -13.56 10.70 -4.04
CA ASP A 52 -14.34 10.07 -2.97
C ASP A 52 -14.29 8.54 -3.03
N ASP A 53 -14.21 7.97 -4.22
CA ASP A 53 -14.09 6.53 -4.41
C ASP A 53 -12.73 6.03 -3.91
N PHE A 54 -11.65 6.72 -4.27
CA PHE A 54 -10.30 6.40 -3.77
C PHE A 54 -10.16 6.61 -2.27
N TYR A 55 -10.74 7.67 -1.73
CA TYR A 55 -10.72 7.95 -0.29
C TYR A 55 -11.50 6.89 0.49
N LYS A 56 -12.69 6.48 0.02
CA LYS A 56 -13.47 5.41 0.64
C LYS A 56 -12.71 4.08 0.61
N LEU A 57 -12.09 3.78 -0.54
CA LEU A 57 -11.28 2.58 -0.70
C LEU A 57 -10.12 2.58 0.30
N TYR A 58 -9.31 3.64 0.32
CA TYR A 58 -8.20 3.79 1.26
C TYR A 58 -8.64 3.72 2.73
N ASN A 59 -9.78 4.30 3.07
CA ASN A 59 -10.25 4.39 4.46
C ASN A 59 -10.81 3.07 5.00
N ARG A 60 -11.30 2.18 4.14
CA ARG A 60 -12.01 0.95 4.56
C ARG A 60 -11.37 -0.34 4.09
N SER A 61 -10.73 -0.38 2.94
CA SER A 61 -10.07 -1.57 2.44
C SER A 61 -8.72 -1.79 3.12
N GLY A 62 -8.55 -2.92 3.80
CA GLY A 62 -7.28 -3.28 4.44
C GLY A 62 -6.14 -3.40 3.42
N ILE A 63 -6.43 -3.90 2.22
CA ILE A 63 -5.45 -4.07 1.14
C ILE A 63 -5.00 -2.72 0.57
N ALA A 64 -5.94 -1.84 0.22
CA ALA A 64 -5.62 -0.50 -0.30
C ALA A 64 -4.90 0.35 0.75
N HIS A 65 -5.42 0.36 1.98
CA HIS A 65 -4.80 1.06 3.12
C HIS A 65 -3.37 0.57 3.38
N GLY A 66 -3.19 -0.75 3.43
CA GLY A 66 -1.89 -1.39 3.63
C GLY A 66 -0.89 -1.05 2.52
N SER A 67 -1.32 -1.06 1.26
CA SER A 67 -0.46 -0.75 0.12
C SER A 67 0.08 0.68 0.16
N VAL A 68 -0.80 1.67 0.41
CA VAL A 68 -0.40 3.08 0.54
C VAL A 68 0.55 3.28 1.72
N ASN A 69 0.22 2.73 2.89
CA ASN A 69 1.05 2.91 4.08
C ASN A 69 2.40 2.19 3.97
N LYS A 70 2.44 1.01 3.37
CA LYS A 70 3.71 0.29 3.17
C LYS A 70 4.61 1.04 2.18
N LEU A 71 4.08 1.49 1.05
CA LEU A 71 4.87 2.26 0.08
C LEU A 71 5.38 3.57 0.69
N ALA A 72 4.48 4.39 1.24
CA ALA A 72 4.87 5.65 1.87
C ALA A 72 5.81 5.42 3.07
N GLY A 73 5.48 4.45 3.95
CA GLY A 73 6.28 4.14 5.14
C GLY A 73 7.70 3.68 4.81
N THR A 74 7.88 2.85 3.79
CA THR A 74 9.22 2.44 3.36
C THR A 74 9.99 3.58 2.70
N CYS A 75 9.35 4.40 1.85
CA CYS A 75 10.02 5.56 1.26
C CYS A 75 10.46 6.59 2.32
N TRP A 76 9.66 6.80 3.37
CA TRP A 76 9.92 7.76 4.44
C TRP A 76 10.43 7.09 5.73
N GLN A 77 11.08 5.94 5.62
CA GLN A 77 11.69 5.25 6.76
C GLN A 77 12.77 6.13 7.40
N THR A 78 13.54 6.84 6.58
CA THR A 78 14.48 7.87 6.98
C THR A 78 14.11 9.21 6.37
N ASN A 79 14.52 10.31 6.99
CA ASN A 79 14.28 11.64 6.46
C ASN A 79 15.39 12.02 5.47
N PRO A 80 15.07 12.72 4.37
CA PRO A 80 16.10 13.23 3.47
C PRO A 80 16.91 14.35 4.14
N GLU A 81 18.15 14.48 3.75
CA GLU A 81 19.00 15.62 4.04
C GLU A 81 19.21 16.47 2.79
N ILE A 82 19.13 17.80 2.96
CA ILE A 82 19.42 18.73 1.88
C ILE A 82 20.82 19.28 2.13
N ILE A 83 21.74 18.93 1.24
CA ILE A 83 23.16 19.31 1.34
C ILE A 83 23.50 20.38 0.31
N GLN A 84 24.53 21.17 0.62
CA GLN A 84 25.07 22.19 -0.29
C GLN A 84 26.07 21.56 -1.24
N GLY A 85 25.85 21.71 -2.57
CA GLY A 85 26.71 21.15 -3.61
C GLY A 85 26.45 19.66 -3.88
N PRO A 86 27.32 19.01 -4.64
CA PRO A 86 27.19 17.59 -4.98
C PRO A 86 27.39 16.69 -3.75
N PRO A 87 26.85 15.48 -3.77
CA PRO A 87 27.12 14.48 -2.73
C PRO A 87 28.64 14.26 -2.64
N GLY A 88 29.21 14.52 -1.47
CA GLY A 88 30.63 14.39 -1.24
C GLY A 88 30.99 13.13 -0.47
N ASP A 89 32.29 12.94 -0.20
CA ASP A 89 32.81 11.86 0.63
C ASP A 89 32.23 11.92 2.06
N GLU A 90 32.18 10.79 2.75
CA GLU A 90 31.72 10.66 4.15
C GLU A 90 32.45 11.58 5.14
N SER A 91 33.68 12.06 4.79
CA SER A 91 34.46 13.00 5.58
C SER A 91 34.03 14.47 5.45
N ARG A 92 32.98 14.76 4.65
CA ARG A 92 32.51 16.12 4.40
C ARG A 92 31.98 16.78 5.68
N LYS A 93 32.49 17.99 5.99
CA LYS A 93 32.00 18.77 7.13
C LYS A 93 30.69 19.50 6.77
N GLU A 94 29.73 19.45 7.69
CA GLU A 94 28.48 20.19 7.59
C GLU A 94 28.72 21.69 7.43
N THR A 95 28.09 22.31 6.43
CA THR A 95 28.20 23.73 6.15
C THR A 95 27.36 24.59 7.11
N ALA A 96 27.62 25.89 7.16
CA ALA A 96 26.81 26.81 7.97
C ALA A 96 25.35 26.88 7.51
N TRP A 97 25.15 26.80 6.19
CA TRP A 97 23.80 26.76 5.59
C TRP A 97 23.03 25.52 6.00
N GLU A 98 23.66 24.35 5.95
CA GLU A 98 23.03 23.09 6.34
C GLU A 98 22.58 23.09 7.81
N ARG A 99 23.39 23.65 8.69
CA ARG A 99 23.01 23.83 10.12
C ARG A 99 21.84 24.78 10.31
N GLU A 100 21.75 25.82 9.49
CA GLU A 100 20.62 26.76 9.52
C GLU A 100 19.36 26.11 8.94
N SER A 101 19.46 25.44 7.80
CA SER A 101 18.33 24.78 7.12
C SER A 101 17.71 23.67 7.96
N LYS A 102 18.50 22.88 8.72
CA LYS A 102 18.02 21.87 9.67
C LYS A 102 17.10 22.44 10.76
N LYS A 103 17.15 23.74 11.05
CA LYS A 103 16.20 24.38 11.99
C LYS A 103 14.79 24.51 11.37
N VAL A 104 14.69 24.54 10.04
CA VAL A 104 13.42 24.59 9.29
C VAL A 104 12.97 23.17 8.94
N PHE A 105 13.88 22.35 8.39
CA PHE A 105 13.62 20.97 7.98
C PHE A 105 13.71 19.99 9.16
N THR A 106 12.86 20.20 10.15
CA THR A 106 12.81 19.38 11.37
C THR A 106 12.09 18.05 11.14
N HIS A 107 12.20 17.10 12.08
CA HIS A 107 11.39 15.86 12.04
C HIS A 107 9.87 16.11 11.91
N ARG A 108 9.36 17.21 12.52
CA ARG A 108 7.95 17.58 12.36
C ARG A 108 7.62 18.01 10.93
N PHE A 109 8.55 18.70 10.28
CA PHE A 109 8.42 19.08 8.87
C PHE A 109 8.35 17.84 7.99
N TRP A 110 9.32 16.94 8.11
CA TRP A 110 9.37 15.72 7.32
C TRP A 110 8.17 14.80 7.55
N ARG A 111 7.73 14.67 8.81
CA ARG A 111 6.52 13.91 9.11
C ARG A 111 5.28 14.49 8.41
N ALA A 112 5.13 15.81 8.36
CA ALA A 112 4.00 16.44 7.68
C ALA A 112 4.13 16.33 6.16
N PHE A 113 5.35 16.38 5.64
CA PHE A 113 5.63 16.18 4.21
C PHE A 113 5.33 14.72 3.78
N ALA A 114 5.77 13.74 4.56
CA ALA A 114 5.45 12.33 4.35
C ALA A 114 3.93 12.06 4.39
N GLU A 115 3.20 12.75 5.28
CA GLU A 115 1.74 12.66 5.32
C GLU A 115 1.10 13.29 4.07
N ALA A 116 1.65 14.38 3.53
CA ALA A 116 1.20 14.96 2.27
C ALA A 116 1.45 13.99 1.10
N ASP A 117 2.61 13.35 1.06
CA ASP A 117 2.93 12.34 0.06
C ASP A 117 1.96 11.14 0.13
N LYS A 118 1.62 10.68 1.32
CA LYS A 118 0.59 9.65 1.51
C LYS A 118 -0.76 10.09 0.94
N ARG A 119 -1.16 11.35 1.17
CA ARG A 119 -2.40 11.91 0.62
C ARG A 119 -2.36 12.03 -0.90
N ARG A 120 -1.18 12.31 -1.47
CA ARG A 120 -0.96 12.28 -2.93
C ARG A 120 -1.22 10.89 -3.50
N LEU A 121 -0.70 9.83 -2.89
CA LEU A 121 -0.94 8.45 -3.33
C LEU A 121 -2.43 8.08 -3.40
N VAL A 122 -3.24 8.64 -2.51
CA VAL A 122 -4.70 8.41 -2.52
C VAL A 122 -5.41 9.33 -3.51
N GLY A 123 -5.00 10.61 -3.56
CA GLY A 123 -5.74 11.67 -4.25
C GLY A 123 -5.14 12.11 -5.58
N VAL A 124 -4.11 11.44 -6.12
CA VAL A 124 -3.32 11.85 -7.28
C VAL A 124 -2.40 13.04 -6.96
N TRP A 125 -2.93 14.04 -6.29
CA TRP A 125 -2.20 15.16 -5.74
C TRP A 125 -2.70 15.53 -4.35
N SER A 126 -1.89 16.24 -3.61
CA SER A 126 -2.20 16.81 -2.31
C SER A 126 -1.62 18.22 -2.19
N ALA A 127 -2.04 18.97 -1.19
CA ALA A 127 -1.49 20.29 -0.92
C ALA A 127 -0.84 20.34 0.46
N ILE A 128 0.16 21.20 0.59
CA ILE A 128 0.78 21.56 1.85
C ILE A 128 0.56 23.04 2.09
N LEU A 129 -0.06 23.39 3.21
CA LEU A 129 -0.21 24.77 3.65
C LEU A 129 1.00 25.22 4.47
N LEU A 130 1.61 26.32 4.07
CA LEU A 130 2.75 26.95 4.73
C LEU A 130 2.27 28.00 5.75
N HIS A 131 2.48 27.75 7.02
CA HIS A 131 2.15 28.68 8.10
C HIS A 131 3.34 29.60 8.36
N ILE A 132 3.38 30.74 7.71
CA ILE A 132 4.45 31.75 7.87
C ILE A 132 4.09 32.70 9.00
N ARG A 133 5.09 33.07 9.82
CA ARG A 133 4.93 33.97 11.00
C ARG A 133 4.97 35.46 10.57
N ASP A 134 4.19 35.83 9.58
CA ASP A 134 4.17 37.21 9.05
C ASP A 134 3.04 38.08 9.60
N GLY A 135 2.14 37.49 10.39
CA GLY A 135 0.98 38.19 10.95
C GLY A 135 -0.10 38.58 9.95
N LYS A 136 0.03 38.14 8.67
CA LYS A 136 -0.92 38.41 7.62
C LYS A 136 -2.04 37.38 7.54
N GLN A 137 -3.16 37.77 6.90
CA GLN A 137 -4.25 36.84 6.61
C GLN A 137 -3.87 35.84 5.51
N TRP A 138 -4.56 34.73 5.48
CA TRP A 138 -4.27 33.65 4.54
C TRP A 138 -4.37 34.05 3.06
N GLY A 139 -5.31 34.93 2.72
CA GLY A 139 -5.51 35.43 1.35
C GLY A 139 -4.54 36.53 0.93
N GLU A 140 -3.66 37.02 1.82
CA GLU A 140 -2.67 38.03 1.50
C GLU A 140 -1.32 37.41 1.12
N PRO A 141 -0.55 38.05 0.21
CA PRO A 141 0.82 37.65 -0.10
C PRO A 141 1.68 37.55 1.15
N VAL A 142 2.63 36.59 1.14
CA VAL A 142 3.54 36.38 2.26
C VAL A 142 4.54 37.52 2.38
N VAL A 143 4.77 38.02 3.60
CA VAL A 143 5.90 38.92 3.90
C VAL A 143 7.16 38.09 3.95
N LYS A 144 8.02 38.24 2.94
CA LYS A 144 9.28 37.48 2.81
C LYS A 144 10.23 37.74 3.97
N GLY A 145 11.03 36.75 4.31
CA GLY A 145 12.02 36.84 5.40
C GLY A 145 11.45 36.59 6.79
N ARG A 146 10.25 36.01 6.86
CA ARG A 146 9.65 35.56 8.13
C ARG A 146 9.79 34.06 8.31
N GLY A 147 9.89 33.62 9.56
CA GLY A 147 10.09 32.19 9.88
C GLY A 147 8.85 31.34 9.58
N LEU A 148 9.07 30.08 9.26
CA LEU A 148 8.03 29.06 9.14
C LEU A 148 7.61 28.61 10.54
N ALA A 149 6.29 28.56 10.79
CA ALA A 149 5.75 28.02 12.05
C ALA A 149 5.57 26.51 11.97
N LYS A 150 4.90 26.05 10.90
CA LYS A 150 4.63 24.66 10.59
C LYS A 150 4.18 24.52 9.15
N ILE A 151 4.15 23.28 8.66
CA ILE A 151 3.45 22.92 7.43
C ILE A 151 2.27 22.02 7.79
N SER A 152 1.18 22.10 7.00
CA SER A 152 -0.02 21.28 7.22
C SER A 152 -0.43 20.59 5.91
N PRO A 153 -0.40 19.25 5.86
CA PRO A 153 -0.87 18.51 4.70
C PRO A 153 -2.39 18.62 4.57
N VAL A 154 -2.89 18.74 3.34
CA VAL A 154 -4.30 18.91 3.03
C VAL A 154 -4.71 17.96 1.91
N TRP A 155 -5.89 17.34 2.03
CA TRP A 155 -6.49 16.54 0.97
C TRP A 155 -6.91 17.41 -0.22
N ARG A 156 -6.79 16.89 -1.44
CA ARG A 156 -7.24 17.60 -2.64
C ARG A 156 -8.71 18.03 -2.58
N SER A 157 -9.56 17.28 -1.88
CA SER A 157 -10.98 17.62 -1.69
C SER A 157 -11.21 18.86 -0.83
N SER A 158 -10.26 19.20 0.05
CA SER A 158 -10.39 20.34 0.97
C SER A 158 -9.85 21.64 0.40
N ILE A 159 -9.21 21.63 -0.78
CA ILE A 159 -8.65 22.81 -1.41
C ILE A 159 -9.04 22.85 -2.89
N LYS A 160 -9.41 24.03 -3.37
CA LYS A 160 -9.84 24.26 -4.76
C LYS A 160 -9.19 25.53 -5.31
N VAL A 161 -8.96 25.55 -6.61
CA VAL A 161 -8.56 26.76 -7.30
C VAL A 161 -9.76 27.73 -7.32
N LYS A 162 -9.58 28.92 -6.75
CA LYS A 162 -10.61 29.97 -6.72
C LYS A 162 -10.53 30.87 -7.95
N SER A 163 -9.33 31.29 -8.33
CA SER A 163 -9.10 32.17 -9.47
C SER A 163 -7.76 31.92 -10.12
N ARG A 164 -7.73 32.18 -11.43
CA ARG A 164 -6.53 32.14 -12.27
C ARG A 164 -6.38 33.49 -12.96
N ASP A 165 -5.17 33.84 -13.34
CA ASP A 165 -4.90 35.02 -14.18
C ASP A 165 -5.10 34.72 -15.67
N ALA A 166 -4.80 35.69 -16.51
CA ALA A 166 -4.93 35.59 -17.97
C ALA A 166 -3.94 34.59 -18.59
N ASN A 167 -2.86 34.23 -17.88
CA ASN A 167 -1.86 33.26 -18.30
C ASN A 167 -2.21 31.84 -17.84
N GLY A 168 -3.25 31.70 -17.01
CA GLY A 168 -3.64 30.42 -16.42
C GLY A 168 -3.02 30.15 -15.04
N ASP A 169 -2.16 31.04 -14.53
CA ASP A 169 -1.53 30.89 -13.22
C ASP A 169 -2.55 31.08 -12.10
N ILE A 170 -2.40 30.30 -11.06
CA ILE A 170 -3.33 30.33 -9.92
C ILE A 170 -3.03 31.56 -9.07
N THR A 171 -4.01 32.46 -8.97
CA THR A 171 -3.92 33.67 -8.17
C THR A 171 -4.51 33.54 -6.77
N MET A 172 -5.45 32.62 -6.57
CA MET A 172 -6.07 32.38 -5.28
C MET A 172 -6.55 30.95 -5.16
N TRP A 173 -6.33 30.37 -3.99
CA TRP A 173 -6.91 29.12 -3.56
C TRP A 173 -8.04 29.34 -2.57
N GLN A 174 -8.97 28.39 -2.49
CA GLN A 174 -10.00 28.32 -1.48
C GLN A 174 -9.84 27.03 -0.68
N TYR A 175 -9.60 27.16 0.62
CA TYR A 175 -9.44 26.05 1.54
C TYR A 175 -10.68 25.93 2.43
N THR A 176 -11.18 24.71 2.55
CA THR A 176 -12.29 24.36 3.44
C THR A 176 -11.73 23.81 4.73
N GLU A 177 -11.81 24.59 5.80
CA GLU A 177 -11.42 24.16 7.13
C GLU A 177 -12.64 23.58 7.86
N ALA A 178 -12.53 22.34 8.35
CA ALA A 178 -13.53 21.74 9.20
C ALA A 178 -13.32 22.22 10.65
N HIS A 179 -14.35 22.82 11.24
CA HIS A 179 -14.37 23.21 12.66
C HIS A 179 -14.96 22.07 13.50
N GLU A 180 -14.62 22.08 14.81
CA GLU A 180 -15.15 21.13 15.79
C GLU A 180 -16.69 21.12 15.87
N ASP A 181 -17.32 22.26 15.57
CA ASP A 181 -18.77 22.42 15.48
C ASP A 181 -19.43 21.79 14.23
N GLY A 182 -18.65 21.10 13.41
CA GLY A 182 -19.12 20.50 12.15
C GLY A 182 -19.39 21.51 11.03
N LYS A 183 -19.15 22.81 11.25
CA LYS A 183 -19.28 23.85 10.23
C LYS A 183 -17.99 23.97 9.43
N ALA A 184 -18.12 23.89 8.10
CA ALA A 184 -17.02 24.16 7.21
C ALA A 184 -16.85 25.67 7.01
N VAL A 185 -15.64 26.19 7.27
CA VAL A 185 -15.30 27.59 7.01
C VAL A 185 -14.41 27.64 5.78
N LEU A 186 -14.84 28.45 4.81
CA LEU A 186 -14.07 28.69 3.59
C LEU A 186 -13.06 29.82 3.85
N LYS A 187 -11.80 29.53 3.59
CA LYS A 187 -10.69 30.49 3.68
C LYS A 187 -10.03 30.66 2.33
N ASP A 188 -9.85 31.90 1.92
CA ASP A 188 -9.01 32.22 0.76
C ASP A 188 -7.55 32.10 1.16
N VAL A 189 -6.74 31.48 0.31
CA VAL A 189 -5.33 31.20 0.56
C VAL A 189 -4.50 31.68 -0.64
N HIS A 190 -3.52 32.54 -0.36
CA HIS A 190 -2.61 33.04 -1.40
C HIS A 190 -1.68 31.88 -1.88
N PRO A 191 -1.31 31.81 -3.16
CA PRO A 191 -0.43 30.78 -3.72
C PRO A 191 0.92 30.64 -3.01
N ASP A 192 1.48 31.73 -2.47
CA ASP A 192 2.71 31.68 -1.67
C ASP A 192 2.61 30.71 -0.48
N ARG A 193 1.39 30.51 0.04
CA ARG A 193 1.14 29.66 1.21
C ARG A 193 0.75 28.24 0.87
N VAL A 194 0.68 27.89 -0.42
CA VAL A 194 0.27 26.55 -0.89
C VAL A 194 1.41 25.95 -1.68
N PHE A 195 1.79 24.73 -1.33
CA PHE A 195 2.66 23.90 -2.15
C PHE A 195 1.88 22.66 -2.59
N ILE A 196 1.95 22.33 -3.87
CA ILE A 196 1.25 21.18 -4.45
C ILE A 196 2.24 20.04 -4.60
N LEU A 197 1.84 18.86 -4.15
CA LEU A 197 2.54 17.59 -4.34
C LEU A 197 1.75 16.75 -5.35
N GLY A 198 2.40 16.32 -6.40
CA GLY A 198 1.78 15.49 -7.43
C GLY A 198 1.28 16.29 -8.63
N ASP A 199 0.57 15.60 -9.51
CA ASP A 199 0.09 16.13 -10.76
C ASP A 199 -1.38 16.55 -10.67
N MET A 200 -1.68 17.78 -11.08
CA MET A 200 -3.03 18.35 -11.12
C MET A 200 -3.67 18.25 -12.50
N SER A 201 -3.02 17.65 -13.49
CA SER A 201 -3.59 17.47 -14.81
C SER A 201 -4.82 16.55 -14.77
N ASP A 202 -5.74 16.77 -15.69
CA ASP A 202 -7.00 16.02 -15.76
C ASP A 202 -6.78 14.55 -16.18
N ASP A 203 -5.66 14.25 -16.84
CA ASP A 203 -5.24 12.94 -17.31
C ASP A 203 -4.27 12.21 -16.37
N ALA A 204 -3.99 12.79 -15.20
CA ALA A 204 -3.11 12.18 -14.22
C ALA A 204 -3.73 10.93 -13.57
N ILE A 205 -3.05 9.80 -13.70
CA ILE A 205 -3.48 8.51 -13.16
C ILE A 205 -3.00 8.34 -11.72
N GLY A 206 -3.93 8.07 -10.81
CA GLY A 206 -3.65 7.87 -9.40
C GLY A 206 -3.07 6.49 -9.07
N PHE A 207 -2.35 6.38 -7.97
CA PHE A 207 -1.75 5.11 -7.49
C PHE A 207 -2.78 3.99 -7.27
N LEU A 208 -3.99 4.32 -6.80
CA LEU A 208 -5.06 3.36 -6.53
C LEU A 208 -5.93 3.04 -7.74
N GLU A 209 -5.88 3.86 -8.77
CA GLU A 209 -6.81 3.83 -9.90
C GLU A 209 -6.70 2.55 -10.75
N PRO A 210 -5.50 2.11 -11.20
CA PRO A 210 -5.39 0.91 -12.04
C PRO A 210 -5.84 -0.36 -11.33
N GLY A 211 -5.74 -0.39 -10.00
CA GLY A 211 -6.14 -1.53 -9.17
C GLY A 211 -7.56 -1.46 -8.61
N TYR A 212 -8.28 -0.38 -8.82
CA TYR A 212 -9.56 -0.13 -8.17
C TYR A 212 -10.54 -1.29 -8.29
N ASN A 213 -10.77 -1.78 -9.51
CA ASN A 213 -11.71 -2.86 -9.77
C ASN A 213 -11.28 -4.18 -9.10
N ALA A 214 -9.98 -4.48 -9.10
CA ALA A 214 -9.45 -5.66 -8.42
C ALA A 214 -9.67 -5.58 -6.90
N CYS A 215 -9.45 -4.41 -6.30
CA CYS A 215 -9.66 -4.20 -4.87
C CYS A 215 -11.15 -4.29 -4.49
N VAL A 216 -12.06 -3.71 -5.29
CA VAL A 216 -13.50 -3.86 -5.09
C VAL A 216 -13.93 -5.32 -5.22
N SER A 217 -13.32 -6.09 -6.14
CA SER A 217 -13.58 -7.51 -6.28
C SER A 217 -13.10 -8.32 -5.07
N LEU A 218 -11.95 -7.96 -4.48
CA LEU A 218 -11.48 -8.57 -3.23
C LEU A 218 -12.49 -8.36 -2.10
N GLU A 219 -13.01 -7.15 -1.93
CA GLU A 219 -14.04 -6.84 -0.92
C GLU A 219 -15.36 -7.63 -1.17
N LYS A 220 -15.77 -7.76 -2.43
CA LYS A 220 -16.96 -8.55 -2.80
C LYS A 220 -16.77 -10.04 -2.49
N VAL A 221 -15.58 -10.59 -2.76
CA VAL A 221 -15.27 -11.99 -2.45
C VAL A 221 -15.21 -12.23 -0.94
N GLU A 222 -14.57 -11.34 -0.20
CA GLU A 222 -14.46 -11.41 1.25
C GLU A 222 -15.85 -11.32 1.91
N GLY A 223 -16.65 -10.29 1.57
CA GLY A 223 -17.98 -10.11 2.10
C GLY A 223 -18.94 -11.22 1.70
N GLY A 224 -18.93 -11.62 0.42
CA GLY A 224 -19.76 -12.70 -0.10
C GLY A 224 -19.42 -14.06 0.50
N SER A 225 -18.15 -14.33 0.76
CA SER A 225 -17.71 -15.55 1.44
C SER A 225 -18.21 -15.59 2.89
N GLY A 226 -18.11 -14.49 3.63
CA GLY A 226 -18.63 -14.36 4.98
C GLY A 226 -20.15 -14.53 5.03
N GLU A 227 -20.88 -13.91 4.12
CA GLU A 227 -22.34 -14.05 4.01
C GLU A 227 -22.75 -15.48 3.65
N SER A 228 -22.04 -16.12 2.72
CA SER A 228 -22.26 -17.51 2.34
C SER A 228 -22.04 -18.44 3.53
N PHE A 229 -21.00 -18.23 4.31
CA PHE A 229 -20.75 -18.99 5.54
C PHE A 229 -21.88 -18.83 6.55
N LEU A 230 -22.35 -17.59 6.79
CA LEU A 230 -23.45 -17.33 7.72
C LEU A 230 -24.76 -17.97 7.24
N LYS A 231 -25.07 -17.91 5.94
CA LYS A 231 -26.26 -18.55 5.36
C LYS A 231 -26.19 -20.07 5.45
N ASN A 232 -25.01 -20.66 5.31
CA ASN A 232 -24.85 -22.10 5.45
C ASN A 232 -24.82 -22.56 6.92
N ALA A 233 -24.33 -21.74 7.83
CA ALA A 233 -24.40 -21.99 9.26
C ALA A 233 -25.84 -21.91 9.80
N ALA A 234 -26.67 -21.05 9.20
CA ALA A 234 -28.12 -21.01 9.46
C ALA A 234 -28.78 -22.13 8.66
N ARG A 235 -29.22 -23.19 9.34
CA ARG A 235 -29.94 -24.33 8.71
C ARG A 235 -31.18 -23.81 8.00
N GLN A 236 -31.13 -23.73 6.68
CA GLN A 236 -32.29 -23.43 5.88
C GLN A 236 -33.12 -24.73 5.74
N GLN A 237 -34.31 -24.73 6.30
CA GLN A 237 -35.24 -25.85 6.20
C GLN A 237 -36.36 -25.49 5.25
N ASN A 238 -36.64 -26.39 4.32
CA ASN A 238 -37.84 -26.32 3.48
C ASN A 238 -38.85 -27.32 4.02
N ILE A 239 -40.02 -26.81 4.40
CA ILE A 239 -41.16 -27.64 4.83
C ILE A 239 -42.11 -27.73 3.63
N ASN A 240 -42.15 -28.89 3.01
CA ASN A 240 -43.07 -29.14 1.89
C ASN A 240 -44.28 -29.90 2.41
N PHE A 241 -45.46 -29.32 2.23
CA PHE A 241 -46.72 -29.96 2.57
C PHE A 241 -47.24 -30.75 1.38
N ASP A 242 -47.93 -31.86 1.65
CA ASP A 242 -48.53 -32.66 0.61
C ASP A 242 -49.63 -31.86 -0.13
N LYS A 243 -49.84 -32.13 -1.43
CA LYS A 243 -50.78 -31.37 -2.26
C LYS A 243 -52.23 -31.45 -1.78
N GLU A 244 -52.54 -32.45 -0.96
CA GLU A 244 -53.88 -32.63 -0.37
C GLU A 244 -54.11 -31.75 0.88
N VAL A 245 -53.09 -31.06 1.39
CA VAL A 245 -53.21 -30.19 2.57
C VAL A 245 -53.72 -28.82 2.14
N ASP A 246 -55.00 -28.54 2.45
CA ASP A 246 -55.55 -27.20 2.29
C ASP A 246 -55.24 -26.33 3.50
N PHE A 247 -54.47 -25.27 3.28
CA PHE A 247 -54.05 -24.33 4.33
C PHE A 247 -55.24 -23.63 5.01
N ASN A 248 -56.38 -23.43 4.30
CA ASN A 248 -57.57 -22.86 4.90
C ASN A 248 -58.22 -23.81 5.90
N ASN A 249 -58.26 -25.09 5.56
CA ASN A 249 -58.77 -26.11 6.46
C ASN A 249 -57.85 -26.31 7.66
N LEU A 250 -56.52 -26.29 7.44
CA LEU A 250 -55.54 -26.38 8.50
C LEU A 250 -55.61 -25.18 9.48
N ALA A 251 -55.72 -23.97 8.96
CA ALA A 251 -55.90 -22.76 9.75
C ALA A 251 -57.18 -22.79 10.58
N SER A 252 -58.31 -23.26 9.97
CA SER A 252 -59.58 -23.43 10.65
C SER A 252 -59.53 -24.46 11.76
N MET A 253 -58.84 -25.58 11.58
CA MET A 253 -58.61 -26.59 12.64
C MET A 253 -57.81 -26.05 13.85
N TYR A 254 -56.90 -25.13 13.61
CA TYR A 254 -56.12 -24.46 14.68
C TYR A 254 -56.81 -23.21 15.21
N GLY A 255 -57.97 -22.80 14.65
CA GLY A 255 -58.68 -21.61 15.06
C GLY A 255 -57.93 -20.31 14.79
N VAL A 256 -57.11 -20.28 13.75
CA VAL A 256 -56.25 -19.13 13.38
C VAL A 256 -56.47 -18.76 11.91
N THR A 257 -56.05 -17.57 11.53
CA THR A 257 -56.04 -17.18 10.11
C THR A 257 -54.84 -17.82 9.38
N VAL A 258 -54.88 -17.88 8.05
CA VAL A 258 -53.77 -18.42 7.24
C VAL A 258 -52.47 -17.64 7.49
N ASP A 259 -52.55 -16.33 7.66
CA ASP A 259 -51.40 -15.46 7.93
C ASP A 259 -50.80 -15.75 9.32
N GLU A 260 -51.66 -15.94 10.33
CA GLU A 260 -51.22 -16.34 11.69
C GLU A 260 -50.60 -17.74 11.72
N LEU A 261 -51.13 -18.65 10.90
CA LEU A 261 -50.54 -19.98 10.75
C LEU A 261 -49.13 -19.92 10.14
N GLN A 262 -48.99 -19.10 9.10
CA GLN A 262 -47.70 -18.88 8.45
C GLN A 262 -46.69 -18.25 9.41
N GLU A 263 -47.12 -17.30 10.24
CA GLU A 263 -46.26 -16.65 11.24
C GLU A 263 -45.81 -17.63 12.33
N ARG A 264 -46.68 -18.50 12.81
CA ARG A 264 -46.34 -19.60 13.75
C ARG A 264 -45.34 -20.58 13.16
N TYR A 265 -45.45 -20.94 11.87
CA TYR A 265 -44.45 -21.78 11.22
C TYR A 265 -43.11 -21.06 11.07
N ASN A 266 -43.13 -19.76 10.78
CA ASN A 266 -41.90 -18.93 10.73
C ASN A 266 -41.26 -18.81 12.12
N GLU A 267 -42.06 -18.69 13.18
CA GLU A 267 -41.57 -18.68 14.57
C GLU A 267 -40.93 -20.01 14.95
N ALA A 268 -41.60 -21.12 14.65
CA ALA A 268 -41.06 -22.46 14.88
C ALA A 268 -39.76 -22.69 14.11
N ALA A 269 -39.69 -22.24 12.86
CA ALA A 269 -38.45 -22.29 12.07
C ALA A 269 -37.30 -21.43 12.68
N ARG A 270 -37.63 -20.25 13.24
CA ARG A 270 -36.67 -19.41 13.98
C ARG A 270 -36.20 -20.09 15.25
N GLU A 271 -37.08 -20.75 15.99
CA GLU A 271 -36.69 -21.50 17.21
C GLU A 271 -35.80 -22.70 16.89
N ILE A 272 -36.11 -23.46 15.84
CA ILE A 272 -35.28 -24.56 15.37
C ILE A 272 -33.87 -24.09 14.96
N ASN A 273 -33.79 -22.92 14.32
CA ASN A 273 -32.53 -22.32 13.91
C ASN A 273 -31.70 -21.76 15.11
N ARG A 274 -32.34 -21.49 16.23
CA ARG A 274 -31.68 -21.04 17.47
C ARG A 274 -31.15 -22.17 18.34
N GLY A 275 -31.72 -23.38 18.25
CA GLY A 275 -31.37 -24.52 19.07
C GLY A 275 -30.50 -25.55 18.34
N ASN A 276 -29.45 -26.05 19.01
CA ASN A 276 -28.60 -27.08 18.44
C ASN A 276 -29.22 -28.49 18.44
N ASP A 277 -30.26 -28.74 19.27
CA ASP A 277 -30.83 -30.06 19.53
C ASP A 277 -32.38 -30.08 19.42
N THR A 278 -32.94 -29.39 18.43
CA THR A 278 -34.42 -29.34 18.28
C THR A 278 -34.88 -30.45 17.36
N LEU A 279 -35.68 -31.35 17.88
CA LEU A 279 -36.38 -32.38 17.11
C LEU A 279 -37.70 -31.81 16.57
N LEU A 280 -37.84 -31.70 15.25
CA LEU A 280 -39.10 -31.36 14.60
C LEU A 280 -39.86 -32.62 14.19
N ILE A 281 -41.02 -32.85 14.80
CA ILE A 281 -41.92 -33.94 14.44
C ILE A 281 -43.04 -33.34 13.58
N THR A 282 -43.13 -33.75 12.33
CA THR A 282 -44.16 -33.29 11.39
C THR A 282 -45.02 -34.45 10.92
N GLN A 283 -46.32 -34.20 10.75
CA GLN A 283 -47.26 -35.15 10.14
C GLN A 283 -47.78 -34.55 8.82
N GLY A 284 -47.65 -35.30 7.73
CA GLY A 284 -48.12 -34.83 6.41
C GLY A 284 -47.22 -33.76 5.77
N ALA A 285 -46.00 -33.56 6.29
CA ALA A 285 -45.03 -32.64 5.70
C ALA A 285 -43.62 -33.26 5.64
N GLN A 286 -42.92 -33.02 4.56
CA GLN A 286 -41.53 -33.45 4.39
C GLN A 286 -40.61 -32.25 4.63
N VAL A 287 -39.70 -32.41 5.59
CA VAL A 287 -38.69 -31.41 5.89
C VAL A 287 -37.38 -31.79 5.19
N THR A 288 -36.91 -30.95 4.30
CA THR A 288 -35.64 -31.14 3.62
C THR A 288 -34.69 -30.02 4.02
N SER A 289 -33.45 -30.36 4.40
CA SER A 289 -32.42 -29.38 4.62
C SER A 289 -31.84 -28.93 3.29
N MET A 290 -31.92 -27.63 3.00
CA MET A 290 -31.28 -27.03 1.84
C MET A 290 -29.83 -26.73 2.18
N VAL A 291 -28.93 -27.59 1.74
CA VAL A 291 -27.46 -27.37 1.88
C VAL A 291 -26.96 -26.77 0.58
N ASN A 292 -26.55 -25.52 0.63
CA ASN A 292 -25.81 -24.92 -0.48
C ASN A 292 -24.34 -25.29 -0.35
N ALA A 293 -23.76 -25.85 -1.40
CA ALA A 293 -22.31 -26.06 -1.44
C ALA A 293 -21.61 -24.70 -1.44
N VAL A 294 -20.78 -24.45 -0.44
CA VAL A 294 -19.93 -23.25 -0.40
C VAL A 294 -18.79 -23.50 -1.38
N SER A 295 -18.71 -22.70 -2.43
CA SER A 295 -17.53 -22.72 -3.30
C SER A 295 -16.33 -22.12 -2.57
N ASP A 296 -15.12 -22.69 -2.78
CA ASP A 296 -13.90 -22.14 -2.26
C ASP A 296 -13.61 -20.76 -2.89
N PRO A 297 -13.56 -19.66 -2.11
CA PRO A 297 -13.29 -18.32 -2.62
C PRO A 297 -11.81 -18.08 -2.92
N SER A 298 -10.91 -18.94 -2.44
CA SER A 298 -9.46 -18.73 -2.46
C SER A 298 -8.88 -18.50 -3.87
N PRO A 299 -9.27 -19.25 -4.92
CA PRO A 299 -8.74 -19.00 -6.27
C PRO A 299 -9.16 -17.63 -6.81
N THR A 300 -10.42 -17.24 -6.62
CA THR A 300 -10.94 -15.95 -7.08
C THR A 300 -10.29 -14.80 -6.32
N TYR A 301 -10.13 -14.95 -5.00
CA TYR A 301 -9.40 -13.98 -4.18
C TYR A 301 -7.96 -13.85 -4.64
N GLY A 302 -7.26 -14.97 -4.89
CA GLY A 302 -5.87 -15.01 -5.33
C GLY A 302 -5.62 -14.27 -6.64
N VAL A 303 -6.49 -14.46 -7.63
CA VAL A 303 -6.38 -13.76 -8.94
C VAL A 303 -6.54 -12.24 -8.76
N ASN A 304 -7.56 -11.79 -8.01
CA ASN A 304 -7.77 -10.36 -7.78
C ASN A 304 -6.64 -9.75 -6.96
N LEU A 305 -6.10 -10.47 -5.97
CA LEU A 305 -4.95 -10.02 -5.20
C LEU A 305 -3.70 -9.85 -6.08
N GLN A 306 -3.43 -10.79 -6.98
CA GLN A 306 -2.32 -10.68 -7.93
C GLN A 306 -2.48 -9.47 -8.86
N THR A 307 -3.69 -9.25 -9.39
CA THR A 307 -3.99 -8.08 -10.21
C THR A 307 -3.76 -6.78 -9.44
N TRP A 308 -4.23 -6.71 -8.20
CA TRP A 308 -3.96 -5.57 -7.31
C TRP A 308 -2.45 -5.37 -7.10
N CYS A 309 -1.72 -6.43 -6.76
CA CYS A 309 -0.27 -6.36 -6.52
C CYS A 309 0.49 -5.85 -7.76
N CYS A 310 0.10 -6.30 -8.95
CA CYS A 310 0.65 -5.78 -10.20
C CYS A 310 0.36 -4.29 -10.40
N SER A 311 -0.88 -3.84 -10.11
CA SER A 311 -1.29 -2.45 -10.33
C SER A 311 -0.56 -1.47 -9.39
N VAL A 312 -0.30 -1.88 -8.15
CA VAL A 312 0.42 -1.05 -7.16
C VAL A 312 1.92 -1.32 -7.12
N ASP A 313 2.38 -2.32 -7.89
CA ASP A 313 3.77 -2.75 -7.98
C ASP A 313 4.39 -3.06 -6.60
N ILE A 314 3.68 -3.85 -5.79
CA ILE A 314 4.13 -4.33 -4.48
C ILE A 314 3.89 -5.84 -4.40
N PRO A 315 4.91 -6.64 -4.04
CA PRO A 315 4.76 -8.08 -3.87
C PRO A 315 3.64 -8.47 -2.91
N SER A 316 2.85 -9.47 -3.27
CA SER A 316 1.68 -9.89 -2.47
C SER A 316 2.04 -10.27 -1.04
N ARG A 317 3.20 -10.89 -0.82
CA ARG A 317 3.68 -11.26 0.54
C ARG A 317 3.92 -10.03 1.40
N ILE A 318 4.41 -8.94 0.83
CA ILE A 318 4.59 -7.67 1.53
C ILE A 318 3.23 -7.08 1.89
N ILE A 319 2.26 -7.09 0.97
CA ILE A 319 0.92 -6.54 1.23
C ILE A 319 0.21 -7.32 2.34
N VAL A 320 0.17 -8.64 2.21
CA VAL A 320 -0.55 -9.52 3.14
C VAL A 320 0.22 -9.75 4.45
N GLY A 321 1.55 -9.54 4.46
CA GLY A 321 2.39 -9.77 5.64
C GLY A 321 2.75 -11.24 5.85
N ASN A 322 2.50 -12.12 4.88
CA ASN A 322 2.86 -13.53 4.95
C ASN A 322 4.29 -13.75 4.46
N GLN A 323 5.25 -13.73 5.38
CA GLN A 323 6.66 -13.89 5.08
C GLN A 323 7.15 -15.34 5.31
N SER A 324 6.35 -16.33 4.94
CA SER A 324 6.78 -17.72 4.99
C SER A 324 7.86 -18.01 3.94
N GLY A 325 9.06 -18.41 4.40
CA GLY A 325 10.22 -18.70 3.57
C GLY A 325 11.23 -17.54 3.53
N GLU A 326 12.32 -17.68 4.31
CA GLU A 326 13.36 -16.66 4.51
C GLU A 326 13.91 -16.10 3.19
N ARG A 327 14.23 -16.99 2.26
CA ARG A 327 14.82 -16.61 0.96
C ARG A 327 13.88 -15.78 0.10
N ALA A 328 12.60 -16.18 0.01
CA ALA A 328 11.60 -15.46 -0.77
C ALA A 328 11.22 -14.13 -0.13
N SER A 329 11.19 -14.05 1.21
CA SER A 329 10.99 -12.81 1.95
C SER A 329 12.12 -11.82 1.71
N THR A 330 13.36 -12.28 1.66
CA THR A 330 14.53 -11.43 1.40
C THR A 330 14.47 -10.82 -0.01
N GLU A 331 14.11 -11.61 -1.03
CA GLU A 331 14.00 -11.13 -2.41
C GLU A 331 12.84 -10.14 -2.57
N ASP A 332 11.69 -10.40 -1.95
CA ASP A 332 10.54 -9.47 -1.96
C ASP A 332 10.90 -8.13 -1.28
N ASN A 333 11.63 -8.17 -0.17
CA ASN A 333 12.10 -6.95 0.51
C ASN A 333 13.13 -6.18 -0.33
N LYS A 334 14.08 -6.87 -0.98
CA LYS A 334 15.03 -6.22 -1.90
C LYS A 334 14.31 -5.56 -3.07
N TYR A 335 13.31 -6.23 -3.63
CA TYR A 335 12.48 -5.66 -4.70
C TYR A 335 11.77 -4.38 -4.22
N MET A 336 11.12 -4.44 -3.06
CA MET A 336 10.42 -3.30 -2.48
C MET A 336 11.38 -2.13 -2.19
N ASN A 337 12.55 -2.41 -1.62
CA ASN A 337 13.55 -1.40 -1.34
C ASN A 337 14.05 -0.73 -2.63
N LYS A 338 14.33 -1.50 -3.68
CA LYS A 338 14.73 -0.97 -4.99
C LYS A 338 13.64 -0.08 -5.60
N ARG A 339 12.38 -0.49 -5.51
CA ARG A 339 11.24 0.32 -5.95
C ARG A 339 11.13 1.62 -5.17
N CYS A 340 11.26 1.55 -3.84
CA CYS A 340 11.22 2.73 -2.99
C CYS A 340 12.41 3.65 -3.24
N GLN A 341 13.60 3.11 -3.52
CA GLN A 341 14.76 3.91 -3.89
C GLN A 341 14.54 4.67 -5.20
N SER A 342 13.97 4.01 -6.21
CA SER A 342 13.57 4.70 -7.45
C SER A 342 12.57 5.81 -7.21
N ARG A 343 11.56 5.58 -6.35
CA ARG A 343 10.58 6.59 -6.00
C ARG A 343 11.16 7.74 -5.16
N ARG A 344 12.17 7.48 -4.33
CA ARG A 344 12.91 8.53 -3.60
C ARG A 344 13.60 9.53 -4.54
N ASN A 345 14.06 9.07 -5.71
CA ASN A 345 14.62 9.99 -6.71
C ASN A 345 13.56 10.98 -7.22
N GLU A 346 12.32 10.53 -7.43
CA GLU A 346 11.19 11.41 -7.79
C GLU A 346 10.84 12.35 -6.63
N LEU A 347 10.76 11.82 -5.40
CA LEU A 347 10.51 12.62 -4.20
C LEU A 347 11.60 13.68 -3.95
N SER A 348 12.83 13.45 -4.40
CA SER A 348 13.92 14.43 -4.29
C SER A 348 13.59 15.71 -5.05
N PHE A 349 12.99 15.62 -6.23
CA PHE A 349 12.53 16.81 -6.96
C PHE A 349 11.46 17.58 -6.18
N ASP A 350 10.47 16.86 -5.61
CA ASP A 350 9.43 17.52 -4.79
C ASP A 350 10.05 18.22 -3.55
N VAL A 351 11.07 17.61 -2.96
CA VAL A 351 11.80 18.18 -1.80
C VAL A 351 12.62 19.41 -2.23
N GLU A 352 13.27 19.35 -3.39
CA GLU A 352 14.01 20.48 -3.97
C GLU A 352 13.10 21.66 -4.29
N ASP A 353 11.95 21.39 -4.93
CA ASP A 353 10.94 22.41 -5.25
C ASP A 353 10.37 23.08 -3.98
N MET A 354 10.15 22.28 -2.93
CA MET A 354 9.74 22.82 -1.62
C MET A 354 10.85 23.70 -1.02
N ALA A 355 12.10 23.28 -1.12
CA ALA A 355 13.23 24.06 -0.62
C ALA A 355 13.36 25.38 -1.40
N ASP A 356 13.22 25.36 -2.73
CA ASP A 356 13.22 26.56 -3.57
C ASP A 356 12.11 27.52 -3.19
N LYS A 357 10.92 27.02 -2.99
CA LYS A 357 9.80 27.85 -2.51
C LYS A 357 10.10 28.53 -1.16
N LEU A 358 10.71 27.81 -0.22
CA LEU A 358 11.08 28.36 1.07
C LEU A 358 12.23 29.37 0.96
N ILE A 359 13.15 29.19 0.00
CA ILE A 359 14.22 30.15 -0.34
C ILE A 359 13.62 31.40 -0.96
N ASP A 360 12.70 31.29 -1.90
CA ASP A 360 11.99 32.40 -2.52
C ASP A 360 11.22 33.25 -1.52
N LEU A 361 10.64 32.60 -0.52
CA LEU A 361 9.97 33.26 0.61
C LEU A 361 10.98 33.81 1.65
N LYS A 362 12.27 33.59 1.44
CA LYS A 362 13.36 33.94 2.38
C LYS A 362 13.16 33.39 3.79
N VAL A 363 12.55 32.22 3.89
CA VAL A 363 12.45 31.43 5.14
C VAL A 363 13.78 30.72 5.39
N VAL A 364 14.43 30.26 4.33
CA VAL A 364 15.79 29.70 4.30
C VAL A 364 16.66 30.62 3.47
N SER A 365 17.93 30.76 3.83
CA SER A 365 18.89 31.56 3.11
C SER A 365 19.11 31.04 1.68
N ALA A 366 19.35 31.94 0.73
CA ALA A 366 19.64 31.55 -0.64
C ALA A 366 20.94 30.75 -0.73
N ILE A 367 20.96 29.75 -1.60
CA ILE A 367 22.10 28.90 -1.86
C ILE A 367 22.20 28.64 -3.37
N GLY A 368 23.39 28.27 -3.83
CA GLY A 368 23.60 27.88 -5.22
C GLY A 368 23.12 26.46 -5.48
N GLU A 369 24.06 25.55 -5.68
CA GLU A 369 23.75 24.15 -5.90
C GLU A 369 23.34 23.45 -4.61
N LYS A 370 22.28 22.65 -4.67
CA LYS A 370 21.81 21.80 -3.56
C LYS A 370 21.49 20.40 -4.08
N THR A 371 21.61 19.43 -3.21
CA THR A 371 21.29 18.03 -3.51
C THR A 371 20.52 17.43 -2.35
N VAL A 372 19.52 16.62 -2.66
CA VAL A 372 18.76 15.84 -1.67
C VAL A 372 19.38 14.45 -1.56
N VAL A 373 19.78 14.08 -0.36
CA VAL A 373 20.40 12.78 -0.07
C VAL A 373 19.50 11.99 0.85
N TRP A 374 19.34 10.70 0.56
CA TRP A 374 18.60 9.74 1.37
C TRP A 374 19.52 8.64 1.85
N ASP A 375 19.30 8.14 3.06
CA ASP A 375 19.99 6.93 3.53
C ASP A 375 19.63 5.73 2.66
N ASP A 376 20.55 4.79 2.49
CA ASP A 376 20.27 3.58 1.71
C ASP A 376 19.23 2.71 2.43
N LEU A 377 18.22 2.24 1.69
CA LEU A 377 17.20 1.29 2.18
C LEU A 377 17.75 -0.15 2.27
N ASN A 378 18.88 -0.42 1.64
CA ASN A 378 19.53 -1.73 1.59
C ASN A 378 20.75 -1.79 2.51
N GLU A 379 20.75 -1.07 3.63
CA GLU A 379 21.82 -1.26 4.61
C GLU A 379 21.98 -2.74 4.93
N GLN A 380 23.19 -3.22 4.66
CA GLN A 380 23.55 -4.61 4.92
C GLN A 380 23.49 -4.85 6.44
N THR A 381 22.85 -5.92 6.82
CA THR A 381 22.91 -6.34 8.23
C THR A 381 24.35 -6.68 8.61
N ALA A 382 24.71 -6.55 9.88
CA ALA A 382 26.04 -6.92 10.36
C ALA A 382 26.44 -8.36 9.95
N GLY A 383 25.47 -9.27 9.86
CA GLY A 383 25.68 -10.62 9.36
C GLY A 383 26.03 -10.66 7.86
N GLU A 384 25.30 -9.92 7.03
CA GLU A 384 25.59 -9.81 5.59
C GLU A 384 26.94 -9.16 5.30
N MET A 385 27.31 -8.13 6.08
CA MET A 385 28.63 -7.51 6.00
C MET A 385 29.75 -8.50 6.33
N LEU A 386 29.60 -9.27 7.41
CA LEU A 386 30.56 -10.31 7.78
C LEU A 386 30.63 -11.44 6.74
N ASP A 387 29.50 -11.86 6.19
CA ASP A 387 29.44 -12.86 5.11
C ASP A 387 30.12 -12.36 3.82
N ASN A 388 29.95 -11.11 3.47
CA ASN A 388 30.63 -10.52 2.33
C ASN A 388 32.13 -10.41 2.55
N ALA A 389 32.57 -9.98 3.71
CA ALA A 389 33.97 -9.96 4.10
C ALA A 389 34.61 -11.36 4.09
N ALA A 390 33.87 -12.38 4.57
CA ALA A 390 34.30 -13.78 4.51
C ALA A 390 34.43 -14.28 3.05
N LYS A 391 33.51 -13.89 2.16
CA LYS A 391 33.59 -14.20 0.72
C LYS A 391 34.81 -13.52 0.07
N MET A 392 35.06 -12.25 0.38
CA MET A 392 36.23 -11.52 -0.12
C MET A 392 37.55 -12.18 0.37
N SER A 393 37.61 -12.58 1.64
CA SER A 393 38.76 -13.31 2.21
C SER A 393 38.94 -14.68 1.52
N ARG A 394 37.87 -15.41 1.22
CA ARG A 394 37.96 -16.68 0.44
C ARG A 394 38.45 -16.47 -0.98
N ILE A 395 38.03 -15.40 -1.64
CA ILE A 395 38.53 -15.05 -2.98
C ILE A 395 40.02 -14.80 -2.90
N ASN A 396 40.51 -14.03 -1.92
CA ASN A 396 41.94 -13.83 -1.71
C ASN A 396 42.67 -15.16 -1.46
N GLN A 397 42.15 -16.06 -0.62
CA GLN A 397 42.75 -17.38 -0.40
C GLN A 397 42.86 -18.19 -1.69
N THR A 398 41.84 -18.14 -2.54
CA THR A 398 41.86 -18.87 -3.83
C THR A 398 42.85 -18.22 -4.82
N SER A 399 42.96 -16.90 -4.81
CA SER A 399 43.79 -16.14 -5.71
C SER A 399 45.27 -16.14 -5.31
N LEU A 400 45.59 -16.43 -4.04
CA LEU A 400 46.97 -16.58 -3.56
C LEU A 400 47.74 -17.67 -4.32
N ALA A 401 47.04 -18.72 -4.79
CA ALA A 401 47.63 -19.76 -5.64
C ALA A 401 48.09 -19.21 -7.01
N SER A 402 47.51 -18.12 -7.51
CA SER A 402 47.89 -17.44 -8.76
C SER A 402 48.79 -16.21 -8.50
N GLY A 403 49.14 -15.92 -7.23
CA GLY A 403 50.03 -14.82 -6.87
C GLY A 403 49.38 -13.44 -6.86
N GLU A 404 48.05 -13.35 -6.95
CA GLU A 404 47.31 -12.09 -6.95
C GLU A 404 46.47 -11.95 -5.68
N GLN A 405 46.56 -10.79 -5.03
CA GLN A 405 45.63 -10.38 -3.98
C GLN A 405 44.57 -9.48 -4.60
N VAL A 406 43.30 -9.97 -4.65
CA VAL A 406 42.19 -9.26 -5.29
C VAL A 406 41.66 -8.13 -4.41
N PHE A 407 41.57 -8.35 -3.10
CA PHE A 407 41.08 -7.37 -2.13
C PHE A 407 42.15 -7.08 -1.08
N THR A 408 42.29 -5.80 -0.74
CA THR A 408 43.18 -5.36 0.36
C THR A 408 42.54 -5.68 1.71
N VAL A 409 43.35 -5.77 2.75
CA VAL A 409 42.88 -5.97 4.13
C VAL A 409 41.92 -4.85 4.56
N ASN A 410 42.15 -3.62 4.13
CA ASN A 410 41.28 -2.49 4.43
C ASN A 410 39.92 -2.60 3.72
N GLU A 411 39.87 -3.06 2.48
CA GLU A 411 38.58 -3.29 1.77
C GLU A 411 37.76 -4.38 2.46
N ILE A 412 38.40 -5.46 2.93
CA ILE A 412 37.73 -6.52 3.67
C ILE A 412 37.23 -5.99 5.02
N ARG A 413 37.97 -5.14 5.70
CA ARG A 413 37.56 -4.51 6.98
C ARG A 413 36.36 -3.60 6.77
N VAL A 414 36.38 -2.74 5.75
CA VAL A 414 35.26 -1.86 5.39
C VAL A 414 34.06 -2.67 5.01
N ALA A 415 34.21 -3.74 4.22
CA ALA A 415 33.12 -4.65 3.88
C ALA A 415 32.54 -5.38 5.10
N ALA A 416 33.32 -5.59 6.15
CA ALA A 416 32.86 -6.13 7.43
C ALA A 416 32.25 -5.08 8.39
N GLY A 417 32.22 -3.79 7.99
CA GLY A 417 31.69 -2.70 8.80
C GLY A 417 32.70 -2.11 9.81
N TYR A 418 33.98 -2.37 9.62
CA TYR A 418 35.07 -1.82 10.49
C TYR A 418 35.82 -0.69 9.80
N GLU A 419 36.33 0.25 10.59
CA GLU A 419 37.17 1.34 10.07
C GLU A 419 38.45 0.81 9.43
N PRO A 420 38.96 1.45 8.35
CA PRO A 420 40.22 1.07 7.76
C PRO A 420 41.38 1.35 8.73
N GLY A 421 42.38 0.49 8.79
CA GLY A 421 43.63 0.69 9.51
C GLY A 421 43.70 0.36 11.00
N GLY A 422 42.63 -0.19 11.60
CA GLY A 422 42.54 -0.48 13.07
C GLY A 422 42.87 -1.91 13.51
N GLY A 423 43.58 -2.72 12.72
CA GLY A 423 43.97 -4.09 13.13
C GLY A 423 45.21 -4.09 14.02
N GLU A 424 45.14 -4.73 15.20
CA GLU A 424 46.34 -5.09 15.93
C GLU A 424 47.12 -6.10 15.08
N PRO A 425 48.48 -5.93 14.95
CA PRO A 425 49.29 -6.93 14.31
C PRO A 425 49.14 -8.26 15.08
N LEU A 426 49.04 -9.36 14.34
CA LEU A 426 49.14 -10.68 14.96
C LEU A 426 50.50 -10.76 15.72
N PRO A 427 50.52 -11.34 16.94
CA PRO A 427 51.77 -11.61 17.60
C PRO A 427 52.65 -12.43 16.64
N GLU A 428 53.89 -11.96 16.42
CA GLU A 428 54.87 -12.73 15.67
C GLU A 428 55.03 -14.06 16.40
N ASP A 429 54.80 -15.18 15.67
CA ASP A 429 55.12 -16.49 16.19
C ASP A 429 56.61 -16.46 16.55
N GLU A 430 56.93 -16.50 17.84
CA GLU A 430 58.30 -16.76 18.29
C GLU A 430 58.67 -18.10 17.67
N GLU A 431 59.61 -18.09 16.71
CA GLU A 431 60.24 -19.31 16.22
C GLU A 431 60.89 -19.96 17.45
N ASP A 432 60.25 -21.04 17.97
CA ASP A 432 60.85 -21.93 18.93
C ASP A 432 62.14 -22.49 18.31
N GLY A 433 63.24 -21.88 18.70
CA GLY A 433 64.58 -22.39 18.39
C GLY A 433 64.76 -23.76 19.03
N GLU A 434 64.57 -24.80 18.23
CA GLU A 434 64.99 -26.15 18.57
C GLU A 434 66.52 -26.14 18.85
N THR A 435 66.89 -26.12 20.13
CA THR A 435 68.19 -26.59 20.60
C THR A 435 68.16 -28.14 20.66
N GLU A 436 68.79 -28.75 19.66
CA GLU A 436 69.20 -30.15 19.73
C GLU A 436 70.10 -30.37 20.94
N GLU A 437 69.64 -31.04 22.00
CA GLU A 437 70.51 -31.74 22.96
C GLU A 437 70.37 -33.26 22.77
N GLU A 438 71.44 -33.86 22.17
CA GLU A 438 71.70 -35.29 22.20
C GLU A 438 71.85 -35.78 23.68
N GLY A 439 71.20 -36.85 24.01
CA GLY A 439 71.39 -37.46 25.31
C GLY A 439 70.62 -38.78 25.56
N GLU A 440 71.20 -39.86 25.07
CA GLU A 440 71.22 -41.22 25.65
C GLU A 440 69.96 -41.94 26.12
N ALA A 441 69.89 -43.13 25.58
CA ALA A 441 69.02 -44.28 25.87
C ALA A 441 68.93 -44.68 27.36
N SER A 442 67.77 -45.03 27.82
CA SER A 442 67.57 -46.25 28.65
C SER A 442 66.08 -46.66 28.66
N ASN A 443 65.83 -47.82 28.10
CA ASN A 443 64.64 -48.62 28.34
C ASN A 443 64.89 -49.33 29.72
N PRO A 444 63.93 -49.58 30.60
CA PRO A 444 63.23 -50.87 30.51
C PRO A 444 61.77 -50.91 30.99
N ALA A 445 61.00 -51.67 30.26
CA ALA A 445 60.04 -52.71 30.64
C ALA A 445 59.11 -52.60 31.86
N ARG A 446 57.82 -52.89 31.57
CA ARG A 446 56.86 -53.71 32.34
C ARG A 446 56.35 -53.23 33.70
N GLN A 447 55.08 -53.03 33.90
CA GLN A 447 54.08 -54.02 34.38
C GLN A 447 52.77 -53.34 34.78
N GLN A 448 51.71 -53.88 34.22
CA GLN A 448 50.46 -54.31 34.86
C GLN A 448 49.85 -53.44 36.00
N ALA A 449 48.70 -52.87 35.82
CA ALA A 449 47.40 -53.31 36.36
C ALA A 449 46.29 -52.48 35.68
#